data_7d55855f4e27a1d8bbe376799b7c722d
#
_entry.id   7d55855f4e27a1d8bbe376799b7c722d
#
_cell.length_a   1.000
_cell.length_b   1.000
_cell.length_c   1.000
_cell.angle_alpha   90.00
_cell.angle_beta   90.00
_cell.angle_gamma   90.00
#
_symmetry.space_group_name_H-M   'P 1'
#
loop_
_entity.id
_entity.type
_entity.pdbx_description
1 polymer ?
#
loop_
_entity_poly.entity_id
_entity_poly.type
_entity_poly.pdbx_seq_one_letter_code
_entity_poly.pdbx_strand_id
1 'polypeptide(L)'
;MRKFVANLLAVLFATCVVAAPRPKNVILVIGDGMGPSHVTAARWIRGDKLQFLRMPVTGLVATFSADDAVTDSAASASAYATGMKTNNRALSVDANGNPRKTVLEVANESGKATGVITTTDFWDATPAAFLSHSKDRYDDARSIVQQIVSGKADVVLGGGSDLLGKGSFPSLAELKKSDRVVVTSRAELEATKARRVLGVFNTQPNDTEDPDAPLWVLTKWAIGKLSADPDGFFLLIENEGIDTASHNHHSDDVAKALTEYDEALRVVLDFAAARRDTLVIAVGDHETGGLDICCEGGEDKGWRMEWSTPDHTGAAIPLFAFGPGSQSFAGYIDNTDVGKKLLSFVRK
;
A
#
# COMPACT_ATOMS: atom_id res chain seq x y z
N MET A 1 -52.70 -41.73 38.39
CA MET A 1 -51.92 -41.44 37.16
C MET A 1 -51.84 -39.93 37.00
N ARG A 2 -50.74 -39.29 37.43
CA ARG A 2 -50.51 -37.82 37.26
C ARG A 2 -49.68 -37.62 36.01
N LYS A 3 -50.23 -36.87 35.03
CA LYS A 3 -49.51 -36.45 33.80
C LYS A 3 -48.62 -35.24 34.13
N PHE A 4 -47.31 -35.40 34.04
CA PHE A 4 -46.38 -34.30 34.03
C PHE A 4 -46.38 -33.67 32.60
N VAL A 5 -46.74 -32.44 32.49
CA VAL A 5 -46.54 -31.63 31.28
C VAL A 5 -45.26 -30.85 31.46
N ALA A 6 -44.23 -31.21 30.71
CA ALA A 6 -42.97 -30.47 30.67
C ALA A 6 -43.11 -29.33 29.68
N ASN A 7 -43.18 -28.08 30.18
CA ASN A 7 -43.07 -26.89 29.35
C ASN A 7 -41.60 -26.61 28.97
N LEU A 8 -41.29 -26.85 27.70
CA LEU A 8 -39.97 -26.51 27.13
C LEU A 8 -40.01 -25.02 26.76
N LEU A 9 -39.38 -24.15 27.55
CA LEU A 9 -39.18 -22.75 27.22
C LEU A 9 -38.03 -22.65 26.23
N ALA A 10 -38.31 -22.44 24.95
CA ALA A 10 -37.30 -22.12 23.93
C ALA A 10 -36.90 -20.64 24.08
N VAL A 11 -35.73 -20.39 24.65
CA VAL A 11 -35.14 -19.06 24.68
C VAL A 11 -34.49 -18.78 23.29
N LEU A 12 -35.17 -18.02 22.46
CA LEU A 12 -34.59 -17.47 21.23
C LEU A 12 -33.56 -16.38 21.59
N PHE A 13 -32.27 -16.71 21.51
CA PHE A 13 -31.24 -15.69 21.46
C PHE A 13 -31.29 -15.01 20.09
N ALA A 14 -31.95 -13.86 19.99
CA ALA A 14 -31.79 -12.97 18.86
C ALA A 14 -30.38 -12.36 18.94
N THR A 15 -29.43 -12.94 18.20
CA THR A 15 -28.14 -12.30 17.96
C THR A 15 -28.38 -11.07 17.11
N CYS A 16 -28.45 -9.89 17.72
CA CYS A 16 -28.30 -8.66 16.99
C CYS A 16 -26.94 -8.65 16.31
N VAL A 17 -26.89 -8.96 15.02
CA VAL A 17 -25.72 -8.68 14.19
C VAL A 17 -25.61 -7.17 14.07
N VAL A 18 -24.89 -6.54 15.01
CA VAL A 18 -24.51 -5.15 14.86
C VAL A 18 -23.54 -5.11 13.69
N ALA A 19 -23.98 -4.55 12.57
CA ALA A 19 -23.07 -4.33 11.43
C ALA A 19 -21.82 -3.60 11.94
N ALA A 20 -20.65 -4.16 11.66
CA ALA A 20 -19.39 -3.51 12.05
C ALA A 20 -19.37 -2.07 11.51
N PRO A 21 -19.01 -1.07 12.32
CA PRO A 21 -19.02 0.31 11.89
C PRO A 21 -18.13 0.47 10.64
N ARG A 22 -18.64 1.12 9.61
CA ARG A 22 -17.86 1.40 8.40
C ARG A 22 -16.73 2.38 8.74
N PRO A 23 -15.52 2.13 8.25
CA PRO A 23 -14.42 3.08 8.43
C PRO A 23 -14.72 4.38 7.68
N LYS A 24 -14.41 5.50 8.31
CA LYS A 24 -14.43 6.81 7.66
C LYS A 24 -13.20 7.00 6.78
N ASN A 25 -12.06 6.56 7.27
CA ASN A 25 -10.78 6.63 6.58
C ASN A 25 -10.27 5.22 6.28
N VAL A 26 -9.61 5.06 5.14
CA VAL A 26 -8.98 3.81 4.73
C VAL A 26 -7.53 4.10 4.34
N ILE A 27 -6.59 3.40 4.96
CA ILE A 27 -5.15 3.50 4.66
C ILE A 27 -4.65 2.11 4.26
N LEU A 28 -4.09 2.03 3.07
CA LEU A 28 -3.40 0.85 2.55
C LEU A 28 -1.90 1.14 2.57
N VAL A 29 -1.13 0.28 3.24
CA VAL A 29 0.34 0.39 3.35
C VAL A 29 0.92 -0.83 2.66
N ILE A 30 1.60 -0.62 1.54
CA ILE A 30 2.23 -1.67 0.73
C ILE A 30 3.74 -1.65 1.00
N GLY A 31 4.31 -2.81 1.36
CA GLY A 31 5.73 -3.07 1.25
C GLY A 31 5.95 -3.85 -0.03
N ASP A 32 6.47 -3.21 -1.06
CA ASP A 32 6.74 -3.87 -2.34
C ASP A 32 7.74 -5.00 -2.13
N GLY A 33 7.47 -6.18 -2.66
CA GLY A 33 8.29 -7.36 -2.48
C GLY A 33 8.28 -8.02 -1.10
N MET A 34 7.44 -7.52 -0.16
CA MET A 34 7.44 -7.94 1.25
C MET A 34 6.74 -9.28 1.48
N GLY A 35 7.49 -10.37 1.40
CA GLY A 35 7.02 -11.72 1.71
C GLY A 35 7.15 -12.12 3.19
N PRO A 36 6.86 -13.41 3.52
CA PRO A 36 6.85 -13.90 4.89
C PRO A 36 8.19 -13.76 5.62
N SER A 37 9.30 -14.03 4.93
CA SER A 37 10.64 -13.95 5.52
C SER A 37 11.08 -12.50 5.74
N HIS A 38 10.60 -11.54 4.93
CA HIS A 38 10.79 -10.11 5.16
C HIS A 38 10.11 -9.66 6.47
N VAL A 39 8.89 -10.14 6.75
CA VAL A 39 8.22 -9.87 8.04
C VAL A 39 8.97 -10.50 9.21
N THR A 40 9.54 -11.68 9.02
CA THR A 40 10.41 -12.34 10.02
C THR A 40 11.66 -11.52 10.27
N ALA A 41 12.34 -11.04 9.21
CA ALA A 41 13.49 -10.15 9.32
C ALA A 41 13.13 -8.86 10.07
N ALA A 42 12.01 -8.23 9.71
CA ALA A 42 11.51 -7.03 10.42
C ALA A 42 11.32 -7.29 11.92
N ARG A 43 10.82 -8.48 12.31
CA ARG A 43 10.68 -8.88 13.72
C ARG A 43 12.02 -8.94 14.45
N TRP A 44 13.08 -9.47 13.80
CA TRP A 44 14.42 -9.51 14.38
C TRP A 44 15.07 -8.13 14.46
N ILE A 45 14.87 -7.29 13.44
CA ILE A 45 15.42 -5.92 13.37
C ILE A 45 14.76 -5.00 14.40
N ARG A 46 13.43 -5.01 14.48
CA ARG A 46 12.64 -4.06 15.29
C ARG A 46 12.32 -4.58 16.69
N GLY A 47 12.47 -5.89 16.94
CA GLY A 47 12.15 -6.49 18.22
C GLY A 47 10.70 -6.21 18.64
N ASP A 48 10.47 -5.90 19.92
CA ASP A 48 9.14 -5.59 20.47
C ASP A 48 8.56 -4.24 19.99
N LYS A 49 9.32 -3.46 19.22
CA LYS A 49 8.87 -2.20 18.63
C LYS A 49 8.17 -2.38 17.29
N LEU A 50 8.21 -3.58 16.69
CA LEU A 50 7.60 -3.88 15.40
C LEU A 50 6.10 -3.56 15.42
N GLN A 51 5.64 -2.75 14.47
CA GLN A 51 4.27 -2.23 14.45
C GLN A 51 3.22 -3.28 14.08
N PHE A 52 3.58 -4.34 13.35
CA PHE A 52 2.68 -5.46 13.08
C PHE A 52 2.13 -6.10 14.37
N LEU A 53 2.87 -6.04 15.49
CA LEU A 53 2.41 -6.53 16.79
C LEU A 53 1.19 -5.76 17.35
N ARG A 54 0.90 -4.59 16.82
CA ARG A 54 -0.27 -3.77 17.18
C ARG A 54 -1.50 -4.10 16.34
N MET A 55 -1.36 -4.93 15.30
CA MET A 55 -2.42 -5.24 14.33
C MET A 55 -3.03 -6.61 14.65
N PRO A 56 -4.28 -6.65 15.17
CA PRO A 56 -4.84 -7.88 15.74
C PRO A 56 -5.34 -8.89 14.71
N VAL A 57 -5.42 -8.50 13.45
CA VAL A 57 -5.92 -9.35 12.36
C VAL A 57 -4.80 -9.68 11.41
N THR A 58 -4.63 -10.98 11.15
CA THR A 58 -3.64 -11.51 10.21
C THR A 58 -4.34 -12.35 9.15
N GLY A 59 -3.89 -12.22 7.91
CA GLY A 59 -4.28 -13.02 6.76
C GLY A 59 -3.08 -13.40 5.91
N LEU A 60 -3.32 -14.27 4.93
CA LEU A 60 -2.40 -14.58 3.84
C LEU A 60 -3.08 -14.25 2.51
N VAL A 61 -2.33 -13.71 1.57
CA VAL A 61 -2.84 -13.25 0.28
C VAL A 61 -2.16 -14.00 -0.86
N ALA A 62 -2.97 -14.60 -1.75
CA ALA A 62 -2.52 -15.12 -3.04
C ALA A 62 -2.42 -13.96 -4.04
N THR A 63 -1.29 -13.88 -4.76
CA THR A 63 -0.94 -12.68 -5.56
C THR A 63 -0.86 -12.90 -7.07
N PHE A 64 -0.98 -14.16 -7.57
CA PHE A 64 -0.86 -14.47 -9.00
C PHE A 64 -1.62 -13.48 -9.90
N SER A 65 -1.07 -13.20 -11.09
CA SER A 65 -1.69 -12.33 -12.11
C SER A 65 -2.71 -13.09 -12.98
N ALA A 66 -3.27 -12.45 -13.99
CA ALA A 66 -4.19 -13.10 -14.90
C ALA A 66 -3.48 -14.06 -15.86
N ASP A 67 -2.20 -13.84 -16.14
CA ASP A 67 -1.42 -14.56 -17.14
C ASP A 67 -0.22 -15.32 -16.55
N ASP A 68 0.11 -15.14 -15.27
CA ASP A 68 1.26 -15.81 -14.65
C ASP A 68 0.98 -16.21 -13.19
N ALA A 69 1.63 -17.30 -12.74
CA ALA A 69 1.63 -17.73 -11.34
C ALA A 69 2.44 -16.76 -10.44
N VAL A 70 3.40 -16.05 -11.01
CA VAL A 70 4.21 -15.03 -10.36
C VAL A 70 3.82 -13.67 -10.90
N THR A 71 3.25 -12.85 -10.03
CA THR A 71 2.83 -11.48 -10.39
C THR A 71 4.01 -10.53 -10.47
N ASP A 72 3.85 -9.43 -11.23
CA ASP A 72 4.64 -8.22 -11.03
C ASP A 72 3.89 -7.20 -10.16
N SER A 73 4.57 -6.12 -9.76
CA SER A 73 4.00 -5.06 -8.93
C SER A 73 2.79 -4.40 -9.62
N ALA A 74 2.82 -4.23 -10.96
CA ALA A 74 1.74 -3.60 -11.72
C ALA A 74 0.43 -4.38 -11.63
N ALA A 75 0.49 -5.70 -11.87
CA ALA A 75 -0.68 -6.57 -11.83
C ALA A 75 -1.23 -6.74 -10.41
N SER A 76 -0.36 -6.91 -9.41
CA SER A 76 -0.79 -7.05 -8.03
C SER A 76 -1.38 -5.77 -7.46
N ALA A 77 -0.72 -4.62 -7.64
CA ALA A 77 -1.27 -3.33 -7.23
C ALA A 77 -2.59 -3.02 -7.95
N SER A 78 -2.73 -3.39 -9.24
CA SER A 78 -3.99 -3.28 -9.97
C SER A 78 -5.09 -4.15 -9.38
N ALA A 79 -4.76 -5.36 -8.91
CA ALA A 79 -5.74 -6.21 -8.22
C ALA A 79 -6.22 -5.57 -6.91
N TYR A 80 -5.35 -4.93 -6.14
CA TYR A 80 -5.74 -4.13 -4.97
C TYR A 80 -6.55 -2.90 -5.35
N ALA A 81 -6.18 -2.22 -6.44
CA ALA A 81 -6.86 -1.01 -6.87
C ALA A 81 -8.25 -1.27 -7.45
N THR A 82 -8.45 -2.36 -8.18
CA THR A 82 -9.69 -2.59 -8.95
C THR A 82 -10.54 -3.76 -8.48
N GLY A 83 -9.98 -4.65 -7.64
CA GLY A 83 -10.64 -5.91 -7.26
C GLY A 83 -10.70 -6.95 -8.39
N MET A 84 -9.85 -6.82 -9.42
CA MET A 84 -9.81 -7.72 -10.58
C MET A 84 -8.37 -8.09 -10.94
N LYS A 85 -8.16 -9.32 -11.44
CA LYS A 85 -6.88 -9.71 -12.02
C LYS A 85 -6.64 -9.00 -13.34
N THR A 86 -5.38 -8.66 -13.61
CA THR A 86 -4.87 -8.17 -14.88
C THR A 86 -3.58 -8.92 -15.26
N ASN A 87 -3.10 -8.72 -16.46
CA ASN A 87 -1.83 -9.30 -16.92
C ASN A 87 -0.65 -8.54 -16.27
N ASN A 88 0.48 -9.23 -16.14
CA ASN A 88 1.72 -8.57 -15.73
C ASN A 88 2.00 -7.35 -16.61
N ARG A 89 2.61 -6.30 -16.05
CA ARG A 89 2.90 -4.98 -16.65
C ARG A 89 1.68 -4.07 -16.88
N ALA A 90 0.45 -4.58 -16.74
CA ALA A 90 -0.76 -3.79 -16.97
C ALA A 90 -1.21 -3.05 -15.69
N LEU A 91 -1.76 -1.84 -15.87
CA LEU A 91 -2.18 -0.93 -14.80
C LEU A 91 -3.70 -0.72 -14.87
N SER A 92 -4.42 -1.26 -13.90
CA SER A 92 -5.86 -1.04 -13.68
C SER A 92 -6.73 -1.15 -14.94
N VAL A 93 -6.39 -2.10 -15.80
CA VAL A 93 -7.21 -2.61 -16.88
C VAL A 93 -7.57 -4.08 -16.62
N ASP A 94 -8.61 -4.61 -17.25
CA ASP A 94 -8.85 -6.05 -17.22
C ASP A 94 -7.90 -6.80 -18.17
N ALA A 95 -7.93 -8.12 -18.16
CA ALA A 95 -7.09 -8.97 -19.02
C ALA A 95 -7.30 -8.70 -20.54
N ASN A 96 -8.38 -8.04 -20.93
CA ASN A 96 -8.64 -7.60 -22.31
C ASN A 96 -8.15 -6.15 -22.57
N GLY A 97 -7.59 -5.48 -21.55
CA GLY A 97 -7.08 -4.11 -21.65
C GLY A 97 -8.16 -3.02 -21.56
N ASN A 98 -9.34 -3.33 -20.98
CA ASN A 98 -10.35 -2.31 -20.73
C ASN A 98 -10.16 -1.68 -19.36
N PRO A 99 -10.14 -0.34 -19.22
CA PRO A 99 -9.96 0.36 -17.95
C PRO A 99 -10.99 -0.06 -16.89
N ARG A 100 -10.53 -0.20 -15.64
CA ARG A 100 -11.36 -0.57 -14.48
C ARG A 100 -11.19 0.49 -13.38
N LYS A 101 -12.30 0.99 -12.88
CA LYS A 101 -12.27 2.01 -11.82
C LYS A 101 -11.45 1.55 -10.63
N THR A 102 -10.53 2.39 -10.21
CA THR A 102 -9.69 2.16 -9.03
C THR A 102 -10.40 2.55 -7.74
N VAL A 103 -9.93 2.01 -6.63
CA VAL A 103 -10.36 2.41 -5.27
C VAL A 103 -10.24 3.93 -5.08
N LEU A 104 -9.17 4.54 -5.61
CA LEU A 104 -8.93 5.97 -5.50
C LEU A 104 -9.99 6.77 -6.28
N GLU A 105 -10.31 6.37 -7.51
CA GLU A 105 -11.37 7.00 -8.30
C GLU A 105 -12.74 6.89 -7.62
N VAL A 106 -13.08 5.70 -7.09
CA VAL A 106 -14.32 5.48 -6.35
C VAL A 106 -14.36 6.30 -5.06
N ALA A 107 -13.24 6.44 -4.35
CA ALA A 107 -13.15 7.30 -3.16
C ALA A 107 -13.40 8.78 -3.51
N ASN A 108 -12.79 9.27 -4.59
CA ASN A 108 -13.04 10.62 -5.11
C ASN A 108 -14.51 10.84 -5.49
N GLU A 109 -15.13 9.90 -6.23
CA GLU A 109 -16.55 9.96 -6.59
C GLU A 109 -17.47 9.94 -5.36
N SER A 110 -17.00 9.33 -4.27
CA SER A 110 -17.70 9.30 -2.98
C SER A 110 -17.45 10.55 -2.12
N GLY A 111 -16.71 11.55 -2.63
CA GLY A 111 -16.42 12.81 -1.96
C GLY A 111 -15.31 12.73 -0.93
N LYS A 112 -14.55 11.62 -0.86
CA LYS A 112 -13.41 11.49 0.05
C LYS A 112 -12.17 12.17 -0.51
N ALA A 113 -11.35 12.73 0.36
CA ALA A 113 -10.00 13.13 -0.03
C ALA A 113 -9.14 11.89 -0.36
N THR A 114 -8.18 12.04 -1.26
CA THR A 114 -7.36 10.92 -1.73
C THR A 114 -5.88 11.26 -1.81
N GLY A 115 -5.04 10.27 -1.48
CA GLY A 115 -3.59 10.43 -1.56
C GLY A 115 -2.87 9.16 -1.93
N VAL A 116 -1.70 9.34 -2.55
CA VAL A 116 -0.72 8.30 -2.85
C VAL A 116 0.66 8.82 -2.45
N ILE A 117 1.41 7.99 -1.73
CA ILE A 117 2.78 8.27 -1.32
C ILE A 117 3.62 7.05 -1.64
N THR A 118 4.80 7.26 -2.19
CA THR A 118 5.76 6.18 -2.50
C THR A 118 7.20 6.63 -2.23
N THR A 119 8.10 5.68 -2.02
CA THR A 119 9.55 5.89 -1.96
C THR A 119 10.23 5.75 -3.32
N THR A 120 9.48 5.38 -4.37
CA THR A 120 9.97 5.35 -5.76
C THR A 120 9.39 6.48 -6.59
N ASP A 121 9.56 6.44 -7.89
CA ASP A 121 8.98 7.41 -8.82
C ASP A 121 7.45 7.46 -8.70
N PHE A 122 6.86 8.66 -8.67
CA PHE A 122 5.41 8.81 -8.47
C PHE A 122 4.56 8.19 -9.58
N TRP A 123 5.17 7.71 -10.66
CA TRP A 123 4.53 7.00 -11.79
C TRP A 123 4.95 5.53 -11.89
N ASP A 124 5.70 5.00 -10.93
CA ASP A 124 6.05 3.59 -10.91
C ASP A 124 4.81 2.69 -10.72
N ALA A 125 5.00 1.40 -10.80
CA ALA A 125 3.93 0.40 -10.92
C ALA A 125 2.80 0.58 -9.91
N THR A 126 3.13 0.60 -8.63
CA THR A 126 2.14 0.65 -7.56
C THR A 126 1.39 1.98 -7.50
N PRO A 127 2.04 3.16 -7.45
CA PRO A 127 1.30 4.41 -7.51
C PRO A 127 0.50 4.56 -8.80
N ALA A 128 1.07 4.16 -9.95
CA ALA A 128 0.39 4.26 -11.24
C ALA A 128 -0.85 3.37 -11.34
N ALA A 129 -0.84 2.18 -10.71
CA ALA A 129 -2.00 1.29 -10.69
C ALA A 129 -3.23 1.92 -9.99
N PHE A 130 -3.04 2.82 -9.03
CA PHE A 130 -4.14 3.52 -8.37
C PHE A 130 -4.54 4.83 -9.09
N LEU A 131 -3.66 5.38 -9.93
CA LEU A 131 -3.77 6.73 -10.49
C LEU A 131 -3.97 6.76 -12.01
N SER A 132 -3.78 5.63 -12.72
CA SER A 132 -3.79 5.58 -14.17
C SER A 132 -4.26 4.23 -14.71
N HIS A 133 -4.42 4.16 -16.03
CA HIS A 133 -4.78 2.94 -16.77
C HIS A 133 -3.85 2.78 -17.96
N SER A 134 -3.21 1.60 -18.07
CA SER A 134 -2.37 1.24 -19.20
C SER A 134 -2.35 -0.27 -19.43
N LYS A 135 -2.17 -0.69 -20.68
CA LYS A 135 -1.95 -2.09 -21.02
C LYS A 135 -0.53 -2.54 -20.75
N ASP A 136 0.41 -1.60 -20.73
CA ASP A 136 1.82 -1.84 -20.47
C ASP A 136 2.49 -0.59 -19.90
N ARG A 137 3.01 -0.69 -18.67
CA ARG A 137 3.62 0.45 -17.95
C ARG A 137 4.89 0.98 -18.60
N TYR A 138 5.62 0.13 -19.32
CA TYR A 138 6.89 0.53 -19.94
C TYR A 138 6.68 1.23 -21.28
N ASP A 139 5.69 0.80 -22.05
CA ASP A 139 5.40 1.40 -23.35
C ASP A 139 4.65 2.75 -23.24
N ASP A 140 3.92 2.94 -22.15
CA ASP A 140 3.00 4.09 -21.97
C ASP A 140 3.46 5.10 -20.89
N ALA A 141 4.73 5.10 -20.47
CA ALA A 141 5.21 5.92 -19.34
C ALA A 141 4.78 7.39 -19.40
N ARG A 142 4.85 8.02 -20.59
CA ARG A 142 4.41 9.41 -20.77
C ARG A 142 2.91 9.58 -20.54
N SER A 143 2.09 8.67 -21.05
CA SER A 143 0.63 8.68 -20.86
C SER A 143 0.27 8.49 -19.39
N ILE A 144 0.97 7.58 -18.70
CA ILE A 144 0.79 7.32 -17.26
C ILE A 144 1.02 8.62 -16.46
N VAL A 145 2.18 9.27 -16.66
CA VAL A 145 2.47 10.55 -15.99
C VAL A 145 1.40 11.60 -16.29
N GLN A 146 0.95 11.69 -17.55
CA GLN A 146 -0.07 12.64 -17.95
C GLN A 146 -1.42 12.38 -17.25
N GLN A 147 -1.83 11.10 -17.11
CA GLN A 147 -3.02 10.69 -16.38
C GLN A 147 -2.91 11.04 -14.89
N ILE A 148 -1.76 10.78 -14.25
CA ILE A 148 -1.50 11.10 -12.84
C ILE A 148 -1.59 12.61 -12.59
N VAL A 149 -0.92 13.40 -13.41
CA VAL A 149 -0.85 14.87 -13.28
C VAL A 149 -2.22 15.51 -13.47
N SER A 150 -3.01 15.06 -14.44
CA SER A 150 -4.36 15.56 -14.71
C SER A 150 -5.44 14.89 -13.84
N GLY A 151 -5.11 13.78 -13.18
CA GLY A 151 -6.05 13.01 -12.34
C GLY A 151 -6.56 13.78 -11.12
N LYS A 152 -7.51 13.19 -10.40
CA LYS A 152 -8.25 13.88 -9.32
C LYS A 152 -7.68 13.69 -7.91
N ALA A 153 -6.64 12.88 -7.72
CA ALA A 153 -6.04 12.69 -6.39
C ALA A 153 -5.66 14.04 -5.76
N ASP A 154 -5.89 14.24 -4.47
CA ASP A 154 -5.53 15.48 -3.79
C ASP A 154 -4.02 15.55 -3.50
N VAL A 155 -3.43 14.44 -3.11
CA VAL A 155 -2.01 14.35 -2.74
C VAL A 155 -1.35 13.23 -3.55
N VAL A 156 -0.25 13.54 -4.25
CA VAL A 156 0.64 12.54 -4.87
C VAL A 156 2.05 12.94 -4.48
N LEU A 157 2.77 12.06 -3.76
CA LEU A 157 4.14 12.32 -3.30
C LEU A 157 5.02 11.12 -3.66
N GLY A 158 6.13 11.38 -4.32
CA GLY A 158 7.09 10.34 -4.70
C GLY A 158 8.36 10.91 -5.29
N GLY A 159 9.20 10.04 -5.82
CA GLY A 159 10.44 10.33 -6.51
C GLY A 159 10.26 10.79 -7.94
N GLY A 160 11.38 10.74 -8.68
CA GLY A 160 11.45 11.01 -10.12
C GLY A 160 11.96 12.39 -10.51
N SER A 161 12.45 13.19 -9.57
CA SER A 161 12.98 14.51 -9.87
C SER A 161 14.16 14.49 -10.84
N ASP A 162 14.96 13.45 -10.81
CA ASP A 162 16.13 13.22 -11.66
C ASP A 162 15.77 12.87 -13.12
N LEU A 163 14.53 12.37 -13.35
CA LEU A 163 14.02 12.02 -14.69
C LEU A 163 13.26 13.17 -15.36
N LEU A 164 12.91 14.22 -14.61
CA LEU A 164 12.18 15.36 -15.17
C LEU A 164 12.93 16.03 -16.32
N GLY A 165 12.24 16.18 -17.47
CA GLY A 165 12.79 16.76 -18.69
C GLY A 165 13.74 15.85 -19.47
N LYS A 166 13.90 14.58 -19.06
CA LYS A 166 14.69 13.58 -19.78
C LYS A 166 13.77 12.67 -20.60
N GLY A 167 14.22 12.33 -21.82
CA GLY A 167 13.45 11.43 -22.71
C GLY A 167 12.02 11.91 -22.94
N SER A 168 11.03 11.08 -22.61
CA SER A 168 9.60 11.37 -22.77
C SER A 168 8.95 12.00 -21.52
N PHE A 169 9.69 12.18 -20.42
CA PHE A 169 9.13 12.72 -19.19
C PHE A 169 8.98 14.25 -19.23
N PRO A 170 7.90 14.80 -18.64
CA PRO A 170 7.68 16.23 -18.60
C PRO A 170 8.77 16.92 -17.76
N SER A 171 9.09 18.14 -18.15
CA SER A 171 9.93 19.02 -17.33
C SER A 171 9.15 19.51 -16.09
N LEU A 172 9.86 19.96 -15.07
CA LEU A 172 9.25 20.62 -13.91
C LEU A 172 8.37 21.81 -14.31
N ALA A 173 8.77 22.56 -15.35
CA ALA A 173 8.01 23.69 -15.87
C ALA A 173 6.68 23.25 -16.50
N GLU A 174 6.63 22.07 -17.11
CA GLU A 174 5.40 21.47 -17.64
C GLU A 174 4.50 20.97 -16.52
N LEU A 175 5.03 20.29 -15.52
CA LEU A 175 4.27 19.89 -14.34
C LEU A 175 3.61 21.07 -13.62
N LYS A 176 4.33 22.18 -13.49
CA LYS A 176 3.82 23.43 -12.87
C LYS A 176 2.70 24.11 -13.65
N LYS A 177 2.39 23.70 -14.88
CA LYS A 177 1.21 24.17 -15.64
C LYS A 177 -0.09 23.43 -15.27
N SER A 178 0.01 22.33 -14.50
CA SER A 178 -1.17 21.61 -14.02
C SER A 178 -1.94 22.42 -12.98
N ASP A 179 -3.11 21.96 -12.59
CA ASP A 179 -3.93 22.55 -11.54
C ASP A 179 -3.46 22.16 -10.11
N ARG A 180 -2.27 21.55 -10.01
CA ARG A 180 -1.63 21.14 -8.76
C ARG A 180 -0.52 22.12 -8.39
N VAL A 181 -0.31 22.31 -7.08
CA VAL A 181 0.93 22.90 -6.60
C VAL A 181 2.00 21.81 -6.63
N VAL A 182 3.06 22.05 -7.41
CA VAL A 182 4.20 21.14 -7.51
C VAL A 182 5.27 21.60 -6.52
N VAL A 183 5.71 20.70 -5.66
CA VAL A 183 6.77 20.89 -4.64
C VAL A 183 7.90 19.91 -4.87
N THR A 184 9.14 20.35 -4.61
CA THR A 184 10.35 19.56 -4.86
C THR A 184 11.23 19.43 -3.62
N SER A 185 10.79 19.97 -2.47
CA SER A 185 11.48 19.86 -1.20
C SER A 185 10.49 19.74 -0.05
N ARG A 186 10.95 19.19 1.06
CA ARG A 186 10.19 19.13 2.31
C ARG A 186 9.75 20.51 2.78
N ALA A 187 10.60 21.51 2.67
CA ALA A 187 10.29 22.89 3.09
C ALA A 187 9.11 23.45 2.28
N GLU A 188 9.08 23.23 0.95
CA GLU A 188 7.96 23.63 0.10
C GLU A 188 6.68 22.84 0.45
N LEU A 189 6.83 21.51 0.74
CA LEU A 189 5.71 20.66 1.15
C LEU A 189 5.08 21.15 2.47
N GLU A 190 5.88 21.45 3.48
CA GLU A 190 5.40 21.92 4.78
C GLU A 190 4.79 23.34 4.70
N ALA A 191 5.28 24.19 3.79
CA ALA A 191 4.78 25.55 3.60
C ALA A 191 3.46 25.62 2.83
N THR A 192 3.17 24.64 1.97
CA THR A 192 1.99 24.71 1.09
C THR A 192 0.69 24.46 1.83
N LYS A 193 -0.31 25.30 1.50
CA LYS A 193 -1.70 25.13 1.96
C LYS A 193 -2.63 24.63 0.85
N ALA A 194 -2.09 24.41 -0.35
CA ALA A 194 -2.87 23.99 -1.49
C ALA A 194 -3.62 22.67 -1.21
N ARG A 195 -4.82 22.53 -1.73
CA ARG A 195 -5.60 21.28 -1.62
C ARG A 195 -4.94 20.18 -2.42
N ARG A 196 -4.55 20.47 -3.65
CA ARG A 196 -3.97 19.51 -4.59
C ARG A 196 -2.45 19.73 -4.71
N VAL A 197 -1.69 18.71 -4.33
CA VAL A 197 -0.22 18.77 -4.29
C VAL A 197 0.37 17.60 -5.07
N LEU A 198 1.38 17.88 -5.86
CA LEU A 198 2.29 16.91 -6.46
C LEU A 198 3.69 17.18 -5.89
N GLY A 199 4.19 16.28 -5.06
CA GLY A 199 5.56 16.30 -4.57
C GLY A 199 6.42 15.41 -5.44
N VAL A 200 7.50 15.97 -6.00
CA VAL A 200 8.48 15.25 -6.81
C VAL A 200 9.84 15.44 -6.18
N PHE A 201 10.26 14.45 -5.40
CA PHE A 201 11.47 14.50 -4.59
C PHE A 201 12.63 13.77 -5.29
N ASN A 202 13.83 13.96 -4.77
CA ASN A 202 14.98 13.13 -5.13
C ASN A 202 14.98 11.90 -4.21
N THR A 203 14.09 10.97 -4.46
CA THR A 203 14.03 9.70 -3.75
C THR A 203 14.51 8.62 -4.71
N GLN A 204 15.58 7.91 -4.34
CA GLN A 204 15.93 6.64 -4.94
C GLN A 204 15.56 5.57 -3.91
N PRO A 205 15.05 4.40 -4.31
CA PRO A 205 14.59 3.36 -3.37
C PRO A 205 15.61 2.95 -2.31
N ASN A 206 16.90 3.14 -2.63
CA ASN A 206 18.02 2.82 -1.74
C ASN A 206 18.79 4.07 -1.27
N ASP A 207 18.36 5.27 -1.62
CA ASP A 207 19.01 6.51 -1.18
C ASP A 207 18.47 6.94 0.19
N THR A 208 18.90 6.19 1.22
CA THR A 208 18.57 6.46 2.62
C THR A 208 19.32 7.69 3.17
N GLU A 209 20.13 8.35 2.35
CA GLU A 209 20.90 9.54 2.74
C GLU A 209 20.17 10.84 2.41
N ASP A 210 19.01 10.81 1.73
CA ASP A 210 18.21 12.02 1.56
C ASP A 210 17.36 12.29 2.81
N PRO A 211 17.79 13.15 3.72
CA PRO A 211 17.05 13.48 4.94
C PRO A 211 15.77 14.28 4.66
N ASP A 212 15.54 14.72 3.41
CA ASP A 212 14.50 15.72 3.15
C ASP A 212 13.10 15.12 3.07
N ALA A 213 12.94 13.83 2.69
CA ALA A 213 11.60 13.29 2.48
C ALA A 213 11.40 11.81 2.92
N PRO A 214 11.82 11.37 4.12
CA PRO A 214 11.59 10.00 4.56
C PRO A 214 10.08 9.69 4.60
N LEU A 215 9.73 8.43 4.29
CA LEU A 215 8.34 7.99 4.12
C LEU A 215 7.43 8.35 5.30
N TRP A 216 7.93 8.24 6.55
CA TRP A 216 7.15 8.59 7.74
C TRP A 216 6.82 10.09 7.82
N VAL A 217 7.68 10.97 7.29
CA VAL A 217 7.43 12.42 7.23
C VAL A 217 6.33 12.72 6.21
N LEU A 218 6.44 12.15 5.01
CA LEU A 218 5.43 12.29 3.97
C LEU A 218 4.08 11.74 4.44
N THR A 219 4.09 10.57 5.10
CA THR A 219 2.90 9.94 5.70
C THR A 219 2.23 10.86 6.72
N LYS A 220 3.00 11.43 7.64
CA LYS A 220 2.47 12.33 8.67
C LYS A 220 1.84 13.59 8.06
N TRP A 221 2.52 14.18 7.07
CA TRP A 221 2.02 15.36 6.38
C TRP A 221 0.72 15.06 5.61
N ALA A 222 0.69 13.97 4.84
CA ALA A 222 -0.49 13.60 4.05
C ALA A 222 -1.70 13.25 4.91
N ILE A 223 -1.50 12.48 6.00
CA ILE A 223 -2.59 12.20 6.96
C ILE A 223 -3.13 13.51 7.55
N GLY A 224 -2.25 14.44 7.96
CA GLY A 224 -2.66 15.75 8.47
C GLY A 224 -3.49 16.53 7.44
N LYS A 225 -3.11 16.47 6.18
CA LYS A 225 -3.78 17.15 5.07
C LYS A 225 -5.15 16.53 4.75
N LEU A 226 -5.18 15.22 4.54
CA LEU A 226 -6.37 14.50 4.08
C LEU A 226 -7.43 14.34 5.18
N SER A 227 -7.01 14.26 6.44
CA SER A 227 -7.93 14.09 7.59
C SER A 227 -8.82 15.30 7.86
N ALA A 228 -8.55 16.44 7.23
CA ALA A 228 -9.39 17.63 7.28
C ALA A 228 -10.70 17.47 6.48
N ASP A 229 -10.78 16.48 5.57
CA ASP A 229 -11.99 16.23 4.78
C ASP A 229 -13.11 15.64 5.65
N PRO A 230 -14.33 16.23 5.64
CA PRO A 230 -15.44 15.76 6.46
C PRO A 230 -15.96 14.38 6.06
N ASP A 231 -15.78 13.97 4.80
CA ASP A 231 -16.18 12.64 4.30
C ASP A 231 -15.10 11.56 4.53
N GLY A 232 -13.93 11.96 5.08
CA GLY A 232 -12.77 11.09 5.31
C GLY A 232 -11.90 10.94 4.06
N PHE A 233 -10.99 9.96 4.08
CA PHE A 233 -10.01 9.81 3.01
C PHE A 233 -9.66 8.37 2.69
N PHE A 234 -9.08 8.17 1.48
CA PHE A 234 -8.31 7.01 1.10
C PHE A 234 -6.84 7.42 0.90
N LEU A 235 -5.90 6.67 1.48
CA LEU A 235 -4.47 6.91 1.35
C LEU A 235 -3.74 5.60 1.06
N LEU A 236 -3.00 5.57 -0.06
CA LEU A 236 -1.99 4.57 -0.36
C LEU A 236 -0.63 5.07 0.13
N ILE A 237 0.10 4.20 0.81
CA ILE A 237 1.50 4.42 1.22
C ILE A 237 2.29 3.21 0.75
N GLU A 238 3.40 3.45 0.08
CA GLU A 238 4.26 2.39 -0.42
C GLU A 238 5.71 2.61 0.00
N ASN A 239 6.37 1.52 0.39
CA ASN A 239 7.83 1.42 0.42
C ASN A 239 8.27 0.41 -0.65
N GLU A 240 8.88 0.91 -1.70
CA GLU A 240 9.42 0.10 -2.81
C GLU A 240 10.83 -0.41 -2.48
N GLY A 241 11.57 0.25 -1.62
CA GLY A 241 12.96 -0.09 -1.30
C GLY A 241 13.18 -1.52 -0.83
N ILE A 242 12.15 -2.20 -0.29
CA ILE A 242 12.23 -3.61 0.10
C ILE A 242 12.43 -4.48 -1.15
N ASP A 243 11.68 -4.22 -2.23
CA ASP A 243 11.75 -4.95 -3.49
C ASP A 243 13.09 -4.76 -4.19
N THR A 244 13.47 -3.51 -4.47
CA THR A 244 14.77 -3.20 -5.12
C THR A 244 15.94 -3.77 -4.34
N ALA A 245 15.96 -3.69 -3.02
CA ALA A 245 17.03 -4.27 -2.21
C ALA A 245 17.04 -5.80 -2.27
N SER A 246 15.87 -6.44 -2.35
CA SER A 246 15.72 -7.89 -2.45
C SER A 246 16.16 -8.42 -3.82
N HIS A 247 15.83 -7.75 -4.92
CA HIS A 247 16.34 -8.05 -6.26
C HIS A 247 17.86 -8.07 -6.31
N ASN A 248 18.50 -7.17 -5.57
CA ASN A 248 19.97 -7.04 -5.51
C ASN A 248 20.61 -7.90 -4.40
N HIS A 249 19.83 -8.62 -3.59
CA HIS A 249 20.27 -9.39 -2.43
C HIS A 249 21.05 -8.54 -1.40
N HIS A 250 20.69 -7.27 -1.24
CA HIS A 250 21.34 -6.34 -0.33
C HIS A 250 20.65 -6.33 1.04
N SER A 251 21.06 -7.24 1.93
CA SER A 251 20.45 -7.45 3.25
C SER A 251 20.39 -6.19 4.13
N ASP A 252 21.45 -5.35 4.10
CA ASP A 252 21.48 -4.09 4.87
C ASP A 252 20.46 -3.09 4.35
N ASP A 253 20.26 -3.01 3.05
CA ASP A 253 19.27 -2.10 2.45
C ASP A 253 17.85 -2.62 2.66
N VAL A 254 17.61 -3.94 2.62
CA VAL A 254 16.34 -4.54 3.07
C VAL A 254 16.05 -4.16 4.52
N ALA A 255 17.04 -4.24 5.41
CA ALA A 255 16.87 -3.89 6.82
C ALA A 255 16.51 -2.40 7.01
N LYS A 256 17.12 -1.51 6.22
CA LYS A 256 16.78 -0.07 6.22
C LYS A 256 15.37 0.16 5.71
N ALA A 257 15.01 -0.43 4.56
CA ALA A 257 13.68 -0.28 3.95
C ALA A 257 12.56 -0.81 4.86
N LEU A 258 12.75 -1.99 5.48
CA LEU A 258 11.83 -2.53 6.49
C LEU A 258 11.69 -1.61 7.72
N THR A 259 12.79 -0.98 8.14
CA THR A 259 12.76 0.00 9.24
C THR A 259 11.96 1.24 8.88
N GLU A 260 12.18 1.79 7.69
CA GLU A 260 11.43 2.94 7.18
C GLU A 260 9.93 2.64 7.01
N TYR A 261 9.60 1.47 6.46
CA TYR A 261 8.23 0.98 6.38
C TYR A 261 7.56 0.93 7.76
N ASP A 262 8.24 0.34 8.76
CA ASP A 262 7.72 0.22 10.12
C ASP A 262 7.52 1.59 10.81
N GLU A 263 8.40 2.56 10.56
CA GLU A 263 8.24 3.93 11.07
C GLU A 263 7.05 4.66 10.41
N ALA A 264 6.81 4.46 9.11
CA ALA A 264 5.62 4.98 8.45
C ALA A 264 4.35 4.32 9.01
N LEU A 265 4.37 2.99 9.19
CA LEU A 265 3.27 2.24 9.80
C LEU A 265 2.98 2.69 11.24
N ARG A 266 4.00 3.07 12.00
CA ARG A 266 3.83 3.65 13.35
C ARG A 266 2.99 4.93 13.29
N VAL A 267 3.30 5.85 12.37
CA VAL A 267 2.53 7.10 12.20
C VAL A 267 1.06 6.79 11.86
N VAL A 268 0.84 5.84 10.98
CA VAL A 268 -0.50 5.40 10.57
C VAL A 268 -1.29 4.82 11.74
N LEU A 269 -0.69 3.91 12.51
CA LEU A 269 -1.35 3.24 13.63
C LEU A 269 -1.60 4.18 14.81
N ASP A 270 -0.71 5.15 15.05
CA ASP A 270 -0.93 6.18 16.08
C ASP A 270 -2.15 7.04 15.74
N PHE A 271 -2.27 7.45 14.47
CA PHE A 271 -3.45 8.18 13.99
C PHE A 271 -4.73 7.34 14.10
N ALA A 272 -4.70 6.09 13.61
CA ALA A 272 -5.86 5.20 13.61
C ALA A 272 -6.35 4.87 15.03
N ALA A 273 -5.44 4.61 15.96
CA ALA A 273 -5.76 4.33 17.35
C ALA A 273 -6.41 5.51 18.07
N ALA A 274 -5.95 6.73 17.78
CA ALA A 274 -6.52 7.95 18.36
C ALA A 274 -7.94 8.24 17.83
N ARG A 275 -8.22 7.93 16.57
CA ARG A 275 -9.49 8.28 15.92
C ARG A 275 -10.55 7.20 15.98
N ARG A 276 -10.21 5.94 15.98
CA ARG A 276 -11.10 4.76 16.01
C ARG A 276 -12.08 4.64 14.81
N ASP A 277 -11.92 5.45 13.78
CA ASP A 277 -12.73 5.50 12.57
C ASP A 277 -11.92 5.15 11.30
N THR A 278 -10.71 4.63 11.48
CA THR A 278 -9.74 4.39 10.42
C THR A 278 -9.43 2.90 10.30
N LEU A 279 -9.62 2.36 9.10
CA LEU A 279 -9.15 1.03 8.70
C LEU A 279 -7.74 1.15 8.16
N VAL A 280 -6.84 0.31 8.65
CA VAL A 280 -5.46 0.18 8.18
C VAL A 280 -5.24 -1.24 7.69
N ILE A 281 -4.70 -1.38 6.49
CA ILE A 281 -4.22 -2.65 5.92
C ILE A 281 -2.74 -2.48 5.61
N ALA A 282 -1.90 -3.39 6.11
CA ALA A 282 -0.48 -3.48 5.82
C ALA A 282 -0.21 -4.83 5.14
N VAL A 283 0.35 -4.81 3.92
CA VAL A 283 0.47 -6.00 3.06
C VAL A 283 1.62 -5.81 2.07
N GLY A 284 2.21 -6.90 1.57
CA GLY A 284 3.04 -6.86 0.37
C GLY A 284 2.17 -6.90 -0.89
N ASP A 285 2.77 -6.78 -2.04
CA ASP A 285 2.14 -7.04 -3.34
C ASP A 285 2.59 -8.39 -3.92
N HIS A 286 3.82 -8.77 -3.70
CA HIS A 286 4.43 -10.09 -3.94
C HIS A 286 5.57 -10.32 -2.96
N GLU A 287 6.28 -11.42 -3.11
CA GLU A 287 7.57 -11.68 -2.47
C GLU A 287 8.69 -11.55 -3.50
N THR A 288 9.83 -11.01 -3.10
CA THR A 288 11.03 -10.84 -3.95
C THR A 288 12.25 -11.47 -3.29
N GLY A 289 13.09 -12.08 -4.13
CA GLY A 289 14.37 -12.62 -3.74
C GLY A 289 14.34 -14.08 -3.28
N GLY A 290 13.14 -14.64 -3.06
CA GLY A 290 13.01 -15.96 -2.44
C GLY A 290 13.74 -15.98 -1.09
N LEU A 291 13.55 -14.92 -0.29
CA LEU A 291 14.25 -14.71 0.98
C LEU A 291 13.95 -15.79 1.99
N ASP A 292 15.00 -16.31 2.61
CA ASP A 292 14.92 -17.12 3.82
C ASP A 292 15.75 -16.52 4.96
N ILE A 293 15.38 -16.84 6.20
CA ILE A 293 16.09 -16.43 7.41
C ILE A 293 16.77 -17.66 7.99
N CYS A 294 18.08 -17.71 7.87
CA CYS A 294 18.90 -18.82 8.31
C CYS A 294 19.73 -18.50 9.56
N CYS A 295 20.03 -19.51 10.38
CA CYS A 295 20.99 -19.32 11.46
C CYS A 295 22.42 -19.27 10.93
N GLU A 296 23.23 -18.35 11.44
CA GLU A 296 24.67 -18.46 11.35
C GLU A 296 25.12 -19.64 12.22
N GLY A 297 25.71 -20.67 11.61
CA GLY A 297 26.23 -21.80 12.36
C GLY A 297 27.37 -21.37 13.29
N GLY A 298 27.32 -21.78 14.58
CA GLY A 298 28.37 -21.50 15.57
C GLY A 298 27.83 -21.08 16.94
N GLU A 299 28.74 -20.65 17.83
CA GLU A 299 28.41 -20.25 19.20
C GLU A 299 27.67 -18.91 19.30
N ASP A 300 27.77 -18.04 18.29
CA ASP A 300 27.24 -16.66 18.31
C ASP A 300 25.77 -16.53 17.91
N LYS A 301 25.04 -17.61 17.63
CA LYS A 301 23.58 -17.64 17.39
C LYS A 301 23.02 -16.46 16.58
N GLY A 302 23.78 -15.97 15.59
CA GLY A 302 23.34 -14.95 14.66
C GLY A 302 22.29 -15.47 13.68
N TRP A 303 21.68 -14.56 12.93
CA TRP A 303 20.84 -14.87 11.80
C TRP A 303 21.30 -14.08 10.59
N ARG A 304 21.02 -14.62 9.40
CA ARG A 304 21.33 -13.96 8.13
C ARG A 304 20.19 -14.14 7.14
N MET A 305 20.15 -13.27 6.18
CA MET A 305 19.29 -13.37 5.00
C MET A 305 19.98 -14.22 3.94
N GLU A 306 19.28 -15.20 3.41
CA GLU A 306 19.68 -16.00 2.26
C GLU A 306 18.67 -15.86 1.13
N TRP A 307 19.14 -15.92 -0.10
CA TRP A 307 18.35 -15.59 -1.28
C TRP A 307 18.39 -16.77 -2.26
N SER A 308 17.26 -17.12 -2.85
CA SER A 308 17.17 -18.24 -3.81
C SER A 308 17.01 -17.78 -5.25
N THR A 309 16.61 -16.54 -5.49
CA THR A 309 16.41 -15.96 -6.83
C THR A 309 16.57 -14.45 -6.78
N PRO A 310 17.00 -13.78 -7.87
CA PRO A 310 16.91 -12.33 -7.97
C PRO A 310 15.51 -11.83 -8.39
N ASP A 311 14.56 -12.72 -8.64
CA ASP A 311 13.23 -12.40 -9.18
C ASP A 311 12.15 -12.49 -8.11
N HIS A 312 10.92 -12.15 -8.48
CA HIS A 312 9.74 -12.37 -7.64
C HIS A 312 9.44 -13.86 -7.47
N THR A 313 8.70 -14.19 -6.42
CA THR A 313 8.19 -15.54 -6.20
C THR A 313 6.66 -15.56 -6.03
N GLY A 314 6.06 -16.74 -6.25
CA GLY A 314 4.63 -16.97 -6.05
C GLY A 314 4.23 -17.25 -4.60
N ALA A 315 5.07 -16.89 -3.61
CA ALA A 315 4.76 -17.09 -2.20
C ALA A 315 3.52 -16.30 -1.80
N ALA A 316 2.63 -16.92 -1.00
CA ALA A 316 1.53 -16.17 -0.39
C ALA A 316 2.10 -15.19 0.63
N ILE A 317 1.68 -13.94 0.56
CA ILE A 317 2.21 -12.85 1.39
C ILE A 317 1.37 -12.60 2.63
N PRO A 318 1.97 -12.17 3.75
CA PRO A 318 1.24 -11.81 4.95
C PRO A 318 0.50 -10.49 4.79
N LEU A 319 -0.71 -10.44 5.37
CA LEU A 319 -1.52 -9.25 5.50
C LEU A 319 -1.83 -9.01 6.97
N PHE A 320 -1.73 -7.77 7.40
CA PHE A 320 -2.12 -7.32 8.73
C PHE A 320 -3.20 -6.24 8.63
N ALA A 321 -4.19 -6.27 9.52
CA ALA A 321 -5.24 -5.27 9.51
C ALA A 321 -5.61 -4.77 10.92
N PHE A 322 -6.00 -3.49 11.00
CA PHE A 322 -6.37 -2.80 12.23
C PHE A 322 -7.58 -1.88 11.99
N GLY A 323 -8.44 -1.74 12.98
CA GLY A 323 -9.55 -0.80 12.98
C GLY A 323 -10.89 -1.38 12.48
N PRO A 324 -11.88 -0.52 12.23
CA PRO A 324 -13.21 -0.94 11.79
C PRO A 324 -13.18 -1.69 10.47
N GLY A 325 -13.78 -2.87 10.40
CA GLY A 325 -13.81 -3.71 9.20
C GLY A 325 -12.61 -4.63 9.02
N SER A 326 -11.56 -4.53 9.86
CA SER A 326 -10.33 -5.32 9.76
C SER A 326 -10.57 -6.83 9.77
N GLN A 327 -11.55 -7.33 10.52
CA GLN A 327 -11.86 -8.77 10.64
C GLN A 327 -12.18 -9.44 9.28
N SER A 328 -12.62 -8.67 8.30
CA SER A 328 -12.92 -9.19 6.96
C SER A 328 -11.66 -9.60 6.18
N PHE A 329 -10.46 -9.26 6.63
CA PHE A 329 -9.18 -9.57 6.00
C PHE A 329 -8.47 -10.80 6.59
N ALA A 330 -9.08 -11.47 7.57
CA ALA A 330 -8.54 -12.71 8.16
C ALA A 330 -8.66 -13.88 7.18
N GLY A 331 -7.73 -14.85 7.30
CA GLY A 331 -7.73 -16.09 6.53
C GLY A 331 -6.86 -16.03 5.28
N TYR A 332 -7.05 -17.00 4.40
CA TYR A 332 -6.37 -17.06 3.10
C TYR A 332 -7.30 -16.46 2.04
N ILE A 333 -6.91 -15.35 1.43
CA ILE A 333 -7.72 -14.59 0.48
C ILE A 333 -6.92 -14.27 -0.78
N ASP A 334 -7.60 -13.89 -1.85
CA ASP A 334 -6.98 -13.42 -3.08
C ASP A 334 -6.73 -11.89 -3.01
N ASN A 335 -5.70 -11.37 -3.72
CA ASN A 335 -5.45 -9.93 -3.76
C ASN A 335 -6.64 -9.14 -4.34
N THR A 336 -7.42 -9.74 -5.24
CA THR A 336 -8.68 -9.14 -5.73
C THR A 336 -9.75 -9.01 -4.65
N ASP A 337 -9.76 -9.91 -3.65
CA ASP A 337 -10.71 -9.80 -2.54
C ASP A 337 -10.34 -8.64 -1.61
N VAL A 338 -9.04 -8.35 -1.45
CA VAL A 338 -8.58 -7.13 -0.78
C VAL A 338 -9.13 -5.91 -1.54
N GLY A 339 -8.93 -5.83 -2.86
CA GLY A 339 -9.44 -4.75 -3.70
C GLY A 339 -10.96 -4.57 -3.62
N LYS A 340 -11.73 -5.67 -3.71
CA LYS A 340 -13.21 -5.64 -3.57
C LYS A 340 -13.66 -5.08 -2.22
N LYS A 341 -12.98 -5.47 -1.14
CA LYS A 341 -13.25 -4.95 0.21
C LYS A 341 -12.91 -3.46 0.31
N LEU A 342 -11.75 -3.04 -0.20
CA LEU A 342 -11.37 -1.63 -0.25
C LEU A 342 -12.41 -0.80 -1.01
N LEU A 343 -12.82 -1.24 -2.21
CA LEU A 343 -13.90 -0.62 -3.00
C LEU A 343 -15.21 -0.50 -2.21
N SER A 344 -15.55 -1.52 -1.41
CA SER A 344 -16.77 -1.49 -0.61
C SER A 344 -16.68 -0.46 0.55
N PHE A 345 -15.50 -0.29 1.14
CA PHE A 345 -15.30 0.61 2.29
C PHE A 345 -15.23 2.08 1.87
N VAL A 346 -14.73 2.41 0.67
CA VAL A 346 -14.64 3.80 0.20
C VAL A 346 -15.94 4.33 -0.41
N ARG A 347 -16.85 3.47 -0.85
CA ARG A 347 -18.19 3.88 -1.35
C ARG A 347 -19.04 4.47 -0.24
N LYS A 348 -19.85 5.49 -0.60
CA LYS A 348 -20.95 5.99 0.26
C LYS A 348 -22.07 4.99 0.36
#